data_430f5a5fdd41c1e91e815a91ad24d6bb
#
_entry.id   430f5a5fdd41c1e91e815a91ad24d6bb
#
_cell.length_a   1.000
_cell.length_b   1.000
_cell.length_c   1.000
_cell.angle_alpha   90.00
_cell.angle_beta   90.00
_cell.angle_gamma   90.00
#
_symmetry.space_group_name_H-M   'P 1'
#
loop_
_entity.id
_entity.type
_entity.pdbx_description
1 polymer ?
#
loop_
_entity_poly.entity_id
_entity_poly.type
_entity_poly.pdbx_seq_one_letter_code
_entity_poly.pdbx_strand_id
1 'polypeptide(L)'
;MDEKEKFFNSGVLVEPRKGAVQPPEDLWLTKKNGLVVIECPQRIPCNPCHTSCPTGAVKPFKDINDQPEIDYKKCTGCANCVAVCPGLACFVVDLTWGDEDKALMKLPYEMLPLPVEGEIADCLNRVGEAITRGKVIKVLEPFSDRTRIVHVEVPRSLVMEIRAIRVVK
;
A
#
# COMPACT_ATOMS: atom_id res chain seq x y z
N MET A 1 15.56 -1.16 -23.72
CA MET A 1 14.72 -2.00 -22.84
C MET A 1 13.61 -1.12 -22.30
N ASP A 2 12.36 -1.43 -22.66
CA ASP A 2 11.23 -0.66 -22.19
C ASP A 2 10.92 -0.95 -20.69
N GLU A 3 10.01 -0.18 -20.07
CA GLU A 3 9.67 -0.35 -18.64
C GLU A 3 9.04 -1.72 -18.34
N LYS A 4 8.31 -2.28 -19.31
CA LYS A 4 7.70 -3.58 -19.19
C LYS A 4 8.76 -4.70 -19.18
N GLU A 5 9.76 -4.60 -20.05
CA GLU A 5 10.91 -5.53 -20.06
C GLU A 5 11.73 -5.42 -18.77
N LYS A 6 11.97 -4.20 -18.27
CA LYS A 6 12.66 -3.99 -16.99
C LYS A 6 11.91 -4.66 -15.85
N PHE A 7 10.58 -4.50 -15.78
CA PHE A 7 9.76 -5.14 -14.76
C PHE A 7 9.80 -6.67 -14.86
N PHE A 8 9.63 -7.25 -16.07
CA PHE A 8 9.66 -8.69 -16.24
C PHE A 8 11.02 -9.30 -15.88
N ASN A 9 12.12 -8.59 -16.14
CA ASN A 9 13.46 -9.07 -15.84
C ASN A 9 13.86 -8.94 -14.38
N SER A 10 13.39 -7.89 -13.68
CA SER A 10 13.77 -7.60 -12.29
C SER A 10 12.70 -7.97 -11.26
N GLY A 11 11.44 -8.10 -11.68
CA GLY A 11 10.30 -8.20 -10.77
C GLY A 11 9.98 -6.89 -10.01
N VAL A 12 10.72 -5.81 -10.29
CA VAL A 12 10.62 -4.55 -9.56
C VAL A 12 9.94 -3.47 -10.41
N LEU A 13 8.87 -2.88 -9.89
CA LEU A 13 8.24 -1.71 -10.48
C LEU A 13 9.08 -0.47 -10.18
N VAL A 14 9.89 -0.03 -11.14
CA VAL A 14 10.83 1.11 -10.95
C VAL A 14 10.10 2.44 -10.98
N GLU A 15 9.10 2.58 -11.87
CA GLU A 15 8.26 3.78 -11.93
C GLU A 15 6.78 3.40 -11.81
N PRO A 16 6.07 3.85 -10.75
CA PRO A 16 4.62 3.75 -10.71
C PRO A 16 4.04 4.51 -11.91
N ARG A 17 3.02 3.96 -12.56
CA ARG A 17 2.36 4.62 -13.70
C ARG A 17 1.94 6.03 -13.29
N LYS A 18 2.47 7.03 -13.98
CA LYS A 18 2.08 8.43 -13.79
C LYS A 18 0.55 8.57 -13.93
N GLY A 19 -0.12 8.95 -12.84
CA GLY A 19 -1.54 9.27 -12.80
C GLY A 19 -2.52 8.13 -12.47
N ALA A 20 -2.13 6.84 -12.56
CA ALA A 20 -3.03 5.72 -12.27
C ALA A 20 -2.94 5.22 -10.82
N VAL A 21 -1.83 5.45 -10.15
CA VAL A 21 -1.48 4.84 -8.86
C VAL A 21 -1.50 5.83 -7.70
N GLN A 22 -1.41 7.12 -7.96
CA GLN A 22 -1.36 8.14 -6.93
C GLN A 22 -2.71 8.87 -6.79
N PRO A 23 -3.17 9.08 -5.53
CA PRO A 23 -4.33 9.93 -5.30
C PRO A 23 -4.10 11.36 -5.81
N PRO A 24 -5.18 12.08 -6.21
CA PRO A 24 -5.10 13.52 -6.44
C PRO A 24 -4.57 14.23 -5.19
N GLU A 25 -3.64 15.16 -5.37
CA GLU A 25 -2.91 15.79 -4.28
C GLU A 25 -3.82 16.49 -3.28
N ASP A 26 -4.82 17.23 -3.76
CA ASP A 26 -5.82 17.93 -2.93
C ASP A 26 -6.59 16.98 -2.00
N LEU A 27 -6.99 15.82 -2.52
CA LEU A 27 -7.66 14.79 -1.72
C LEU A 27 -6.70 14.11 -0.75
N TRP A 28 -5.47 13.85 -1.18
CA TRP A 28 -4.49 13.16 -0.35
C TRP A 28 -4.07 13.98 0.86
N LEU A 29 -3.98 15.29 0.71
CA LEU A 29 -3.63 16.23 1.77
C LEU A 29 -4.76 16.47 2.80
N THR A 30 -6.00 16.16 2.43
CA THR A 30 -7.17 16.51 3.26
C THR A 30 -7.96 15.32 3.76
N LYS A 31 -7.80 14.15 3.11
CA LYS A 31 -8.60 12.95 3.42
C LYS A 31 -8.06 12.25 4.67
N LYS A 32 -8.80 12.33 5.77
CA LYS A 32 -8.50 11.60 7.01
C LYS A 32 -8.51 10.09 6.79
N ASN A 33 -7.68 9.37 7.52
CA ASN A 33 -7.41 7.93 7.42
C ASN A 33 -6.68 7.50 6.14
N GLY A 34 -6.32 8.46 5.28
CA GLY A 34 -5.54 8.22 4.09
C GLY A 34 -6.31 7.68 2.89
N LEU A 35 -5.58 7.45 1.82
CA LEU A 35 -6.08 6.93 0.55
C LEU A 35 -5.26 5.72 0.12
N VAL A 36 -5.92 4.77 -0.56
CA VAL A 36 -5.24 3.60 -1.10
C VAL A 36 -4.37 3.96 -2.31
N VAL A 37 -3.21 3.34 -2.38
CA VAL A 37 -2.36 3.25 -3.56
C VAL A 37 -2.33 1.79 -4.00
N ILE A 38 -2.54 1.53 -5.30
CA ILE A 38 -2.51 0.17 -5.85
C ILE A 38 -1.47 0.10 -6.96
N GLU A 39 -0.36 -0.58 -6.69
CA GLU A 39 0.71 -0.84 -7.66
C GLU A 39 0.56 -2.23 -8.27
N CYS A 40 -0.47 -2.41 -9.10
CA CYS A 40 -0.76 -3.66 -9.78
C CYS A 40 -0.38 -3.54 -11.27
N PRO A 41 0.85 -3.91 -11.68
CA PRO A 41 1.33 -3.67 -13.04
C PRO A 41 0.87 -4.73 -14.04
N GLN A 42 0.43 -5.89 -13.57
CA GLN A 42 0.10 -7.03 -14.41
C GLN A 42 -1.38 -7.10 -14.75
N ARG A 43 -1.68 -7.58 -15.97
CA ARG A 43 -3.02 -7.96 -16.38
C ARG A 43 -3.19 -9.45 -16.12
N ILE A 44 -3.81 -9.77 -15.00
CA ILE A 44 -4.07 -11.15 -14.55
C ILE A 44 -5.52 -11.27 -14.10
N PRO A 45 -6.14 -12.46 -14.15
CA PRO A 45 -7.52 -12.67 -13.68
C PRO A 45 -7.59 -12.56 -12.16
N CYS A 46 -7.81 -11.34 -11.65
CA CYS A 46 -7.79 -11.04 -10.22
C CYS A 46 -8.61 -9.79 -9.91
N ASN A 47 -9.51 -9.85 -8.90
CA ASN A 47 -10.31 -8.70 -8.48
C ASN A 47 -10.65 -8.59 -6.97
N PRO A 48 -9.98 -9.27 -6.01
CA PRO A 48 -10.33 -9.17 -4.59
C PRO A 48 -10.36 -7.73 -4.05
N CYS A 49 -9.49 -6.85 -4.53
CA CYS A 49 -9.48 -5.44 -4.14
C CYS A 49 -10.80 -4.72 -4.44
N HIS A 50 -11.48 -5.09 -5.54
CA HIS A 50 -12.80 -4.57 -5.88
C HIS A 50 -13.90 -5.20 -5.00
N THR A 51 -13.93 -6.53 -4.91
CA THR A 51 -15.01 -7.25 -4.20
C THR A 51 -15.00 -6.99 -2.69
N SER A 52 -13.85 -6.67 -2.11
CA SER A 52 -13.72 -6.33 -0.68
C SER A 52 -13.95 -4.86 -0.37
N CYS A 53 -14.09 -3.99 -1.39
CA CYS A 53 -14.21 -2.55 -1.17
C CYS A 53 -15.63 -2.16 -0.73
N PRO A 54 -15.86 -1.78 0.54
CA PRO A 54 -17.21 -1.55 1.05
C PRO A 54 -17.87 -0.29 0.49
N THR A 55 -17.08 0.63 -0.06
CA THR A 55 -17.55 1.91 -0.60
C THR A 55 -17.61 1.91 -2.13
N GLY A 56 -17.14 0.84 -2.79
CA GLY A 56 -17.01 0.80 -4.24
C GLY A 56 -15.99 1.81 -4.80
N ALA A 57 -14.99 2.20 -3.98
CA ALA A 57 -13.92 3.08 -4.42
C ALA A 57 -13.04 2.39 -5.48
N VAL A 58 -12.73 1.12 -5.31
CA VAL A 58 -12.15 0.30 -6.39
C VAL A 58 -13.28 -0.05 -7.35
N LYS A 59 -13.23 0.51 -8.56
CA LYS A 59 -14.29 0.39 -9.55
C LYS A 59 -14.51 -1.05 -10.02
N PRO A 60 -15.72 -1.42 -10.50
CA PRO A 60 -15.96 -2.70 -11.14
C PRO A 60 -15.03 -2.91 -12.34
N PHE A 61 -14.50 -4.10 -12.48
CA PHE A 61 -13.72 -4.51 -13.64
C PHE A 61 -14.66 -4.87 -14.79
N LYS A 62 -14.37 -4.37 -15.99
CA LYS A 62 -15.11 -4.78 -17.20
C LYS A 62 -14.66 -6.15 -17.67
N ASP A 63 -13.36 -6.42 -17.58
CA ASP A 63 -12.72 -7.70 -17.81
C ASP A 63 -11.94 -8.08 -16.54
N ILE A 64 -11.98 -9.36 -16.15
CA ILE A 64 -11.29 -9.85 -14.94
C ILE A 64 -9.77 -9.60 -14.96
N ASN A 65 -9.18 -9.41 -16.14
CA ASN A 65 -7.78 -9.10 -16.32
C ASN A 65 -7.48 -7.59 -16.32
N ASP A 66 -8.48 -6.73 -16.12
CA ASP A 66 -8.25 -5.29 -16.06
C ASP A 66 -7.42 -4.90 -14.83
N GLN A 67 -6.69 -3.80 -14.98
CA GLN A 67 -6.01 -3.21 -13.85
C GLN A 67 -7.01 -2.37 -13.03
N PRO A 68 -6.85 -2.32 -11.69
CA PRO A 68 -7.77 -1.60 -10.84
C PRO A 68 -7.78 -0.10 -11.14
N GLU A 69 -8.99 0.47 -11.19
CA GLU A 69 -9.22 1.92 -11.21
C GLU A 69 -9.86 2.35 -9.90
N ILE A 70 -9.50 3.54 -9.42
CA ILE A 70 -9.92 4.04 -8.10
C ILE A 70 -10.71 5.33 -8.23
N ASP A 71 -11.90 5.38 -7.63
CA ASP A 71 -12.62 6.61 -7.31
C ASP A 71 -12.19 7.09 -5.91
N TYR A 72 -11.18 7.95 -5.88
CA TYR A 72 -10.60 8.44 -4.62
C TYR A 72 -11.56 9.23 -3.75
N LYS A 73 -12.65 9.79 -4.32
CA LYS A 73 -13.68 10.48 -3.53
C LYS A 73 -14.42 9.51 -2.60
N LYS A 74 -14.58 8.26 -3.02
CA LYS A 74 -15.23 7.19 -2.24
C LYS A 74 -14.27 6.46 -1.31
N CYS A 75 -12.95 6.52 -1.53
CA CYS A 75 -11.99 5.83 -0.70
C CYS A 75 -11.99 6.38 0.73
N THR A 76 -12.06 5.49 1.72
CA THR A 76 -12.07 5.82 3.15
C THR A 76 -10.77 5.42 3.87
N GLY A 77 -9.81 4.86 3.14
CA GLY A 77 -8.56 4.38 3.73
C GLY A 77 -8.73 3.19 4.69
N CYS A 78 -9.82 2.43 4.57
CA CYS A 78 -10.14 1.31 5.47
C CYS A 78 -9.16 0.13 5.40
N ALA A 79 -8.39 0.03 4.30
CA ALA A 79 -7.39 -1.00 4.03
C ALA A 79 -7.92 -2.44 3.81
N ASN A 80 -9.23 -2.65 3.58
CA ASN A 80 -9.73 -3.98 3.24
C ASN A 80 -9.08 -4.55 1.97
N CYS A 81 -8.88 -3.71 0.94
CA CYS A 81 -8.16 -4.10 -0.27
C CYS A 81 -6.69 -4.46 -0.02
N VAL A 82 -6.07 -3.90 1.03
CA VAL A 82 -4.70 -4.26 1.45
C VAL A 82 -4.69 -5.68 1.98
N ALA A 83 -5.64 -6.02 2.85
CA ALA A 83 -5.71 -7.31 3.53
C ALA A 83 -5.98 -8.48 2.58
N VAL A 84 -6.70 -8.26 1.47
CA VAL A 84 -7.12 -9.34 0.57
C VAL A 84 -6.31 -9.42 -0.73
N CYS A 85 -5.34 -8.52 -0.93
CA CYS A 85 -4.55 -8.50 -2.15
C CYS A 85 -3.52 -9.64 -2.17
N PRO A 86 -3.66 -10.67 -3.02
CA PRO A 86 -2.73 -11.80 -3.02
C PRO A 86 -1.32 -11.41 -3.54
N GLY A 87 -1.23 -10.31 -4.27
CA GLY A 87 0.04 -9.77 -4.78
C GLY A 87 0.67 -8.72 -3.87
N LEU A 88 0.09 -8.43 -2.69
CA LEU A 88 0.54 -7.38 -1.76
C LEU A 88 0.75 -6.01 -2.43
N ALA A 89 -0.03 -5.75 -3.49
CA ALA A 89 0.10 -4.57 -4.34
C ALA A 89 -0.64 -3.34 -3.81
N CYS A 90 -1.42 -3.50 -2.75
CA CYS A 90 -2.22 -2.44 -2.16
C CYS A 90 -1.60 -1.95 -0.85
N PHE A 91 -1.59 -0.65 -0.64
CA PHE A 91 -1.24 -0.03 0.64
C PHE A 91 -2.00 1.29 0.79
N VAL A 92 -2.13 1.77 2.01
CA VAL A 92 -2.80 3.06 2.29
C VAL A 92 -1.78 4.04 2.83
N VAL A 93 -1.85 5.28 2.38
CA VAL A 93 -1.02 6.38 2.88
C VAL A 93 -1.91 7.49 3.41
N ASP A 94 -1.71 7.84 4.67
CA ASP A 94 -2.39 8.93 5.36
C ASP A 94 -1.41 10.09 5.57
N LEU A 95 -1.55 11.13 4.76
CA LEU A 95 -0.75 12.36 4.86
C LEU A 95 -1.30 13.35 5.89
N THR A 96 -2.44 13.03 6.52
CA THR A 96 -3.02 13.86 7.60
C THR A 96 -2.60 13.39 8.99
N TRP A 97 -1.74 12.36 9.06
CA TRP A 97 -1.25 11.79 10.31
C TRP A 97 -0.08 12.59 10.88
N GLY A 98 -0.17 12.88 12.20
CA GLY A 98 0.93 13.50 12.94
C GLY A 98 1.28 14.91 12.47
N ASP A 99 2.58 15.21 12.52
CA ASP A 99 3.14 16.50 12.11
C ASP A 99 3.36 16.55 10.57
N GLU A 100 3.69 17.72 10.04
CA GLU A 100 3.80 17.96 8.58
C GLU A 100 4.88 17.10 7.89
N ASP A 101 5.88 16.66 8.62
CA ASP A 101 6.98 15.81 8.13
C ASP A 101 6.69 14.31 8.24
N LYS A 102 5.54 13.91 8.83
CA LYS A 102 5.15 12.53 9.07
C LYS A 102 3.96 12.08 8.24
N ALA A 103 3.85 10.78 8.08
CA ALA A 103 2.69 10.13 7.50
C ALA A 103 2.50 8.75 8.13
N LEU A 104 1.29 8.20 8.03
CA LEU A 104 0.99 6.83 8.42
C LEU A 104 0.81 5.98 7.16
N MET A 105 1.56 4.90 7.08
CA MET A 105 1.36 3.88 6.04
C MET A 105 0.68 2.65 6.64
N LYS A 106 -0.29 2.07 5.91
CA LYS A 106 -0.92 0.80 6.24
C LYS A 106 -0.45 -0.22 5.20
N LEU A 107 0.48 -1.08 5.62
CA LEU A 107 1.17 -2.02 4.75
C LEU A 107 0.72 -3.45 5.03
N PRO A 108 0.61 -4.33 4.01
CA PRO A 108 0.39 -5.74 4.22
C PRO A 108 1.64 -6.39 4.82
N TYR A 109 1.46 -7.38 5.69
CA TYR A 109 2.55 -8.10 6.32
C TYR A 109 2.20 -9.57 6.55
N GLU A 110 2.99 -10.48 5.97
CA GLU A 110 2.76 -11.93 6.01
C GLU A 110 3.98 -12.72 6.49
N MET A 111 4.98 -12.03 7.06
CA MET A 111 6.24 -12.63 7.47
C MET A 111 6.31 -12.86 8.99
N LEU A 112 7.36 -13.57 9.42
CA LEU A 112 7.74 -13.74 10.81
C LEU A 112 9.15 -13.17 11.04
N PRO A 113 9.45 -12.63 12.23
CA PRO A 113 8.53 -12.47 13.38
C PRO A 113 7.47 -11.41 13.13
N LEU A 114 6.36 -11.49 13.86
CA LEU A 114 5.33 -10.46 13.79
C LEU A 114 5.83 -9.17 14.44
N PRO A 115 5.53 -8.01 13.84
CA PRO A 115 5.83 -6.72 14.46
C PRO A 115 4.98 -6.49 15.71
N VAL A 116 5.52 -5.74 16.66
CA VAL A 116 4.85 -5.36 17.91
C VAL A 116 4.55 -3.87 17.91
N GLU A 117 3.40 -3.48 18.43
CA GLU A 117 3.04 -2.06 18.57
C GLU A 117 4.07 -1.32 19.44
N GLY A 118 4.53 -0.17 18.97
CA GLY A 118 5.54 0.66 19.61
C GLY A 118 6.98 0.38 19.20
N GLU A 119 7.27 -0.76 18.56
CA GLU A 119 8.65 -1.07 18.10
C GLU A 119 9.05 -0.23 16.87
N ILE A 120 10.36 -0.18 16.67
CA ILE A 120 10.96 0.43 15.49
C ILE A 120 11.29 -0.68 14.49
N ALA A 121 10.84 -0.51 13.26
CA ALA A 121 11.12 -1.43 12.16
C ALA A 121 11.91 -0.75 11.04
N ASP A 122 12.72 -1.51 10.32
CA ASP A 122 13.31 -1.04 9.07
C ASP A 122 12.21 -0.91 8.01
N CYS A 123 12.16 0.24 7.34
CA CYS A 123 11.27 0.45 6.20
C CYS A 123 12.04 0.17 4.91
N LEU A 124 11.48 -0.70 4.08
CA LEU A 124 12.15 -1.22 2.88
C LEU A 124 11.55 -0.60 1.62
N ASN A 125 12.42 -0.34 0.64
CA ASN A 125 12.01 0.04 -0.70
C ASN A 125 11.56 -1.17 -1.54
N ARG A 126 11.25 -0.95 -2.85
CA ARG A 126 10.77 -1.99 -3.77
C ARG A 126 11.78 -3.11 -4.04
N VAL A 127 13.06 -2.88 -3.82
CA VAL A 127 14.12 -3.88 -3.98
C VAL A 127 14.52 -4.56 -2.66
N GLY A 128 13.84 -4.21 -1.54
CA GLY A 128 14.07 -4.81 -0.24
C GLY A 128 15.22 -4.18 0.56
N GLU A 129 15.72 -3.03 0.14
CA GLU A 129 16.74 -2.29 0.88
C GLU A 129 16.10 -1.42 1.97
N ALA A 130 16.73 -1.40 3.15
CA ALA A 130 16.32 -0.50 4.24
C ALA A 130 16.72 0.94 3.90
N ILE A 131 15.71 1.82 3.79
CA ILE A 131 15.92 3.23 3.44
C ILE A 131 15.67 4.18 4.61
N THR A 132 14.92 3.74 5.60
CA THR A 132 14.63 4.48 6.82
C THR A 132 14.12 3.54 7.91
N ARG A 133 13.82 4.08 9.08
CA ARG A 133 13.13 3.40 10.17
C ARG A 133 11.78 4.05 10.43
N GLY A 134 10.79 3.23 10.74
CA GLY A 134 9.45 3.66 11.09
C GLY A 134 9.01 3.08 12.42
N LYS A 135 8.09 3.77 13.09
CA LYS A 135 7.49 3.29 14.34
C LYS A 135 6.21 2.53 14.02
N VAL A 136 6.12 1.30 14.49
CA VAL A 136 4.88 0.50 14.41
C VAL A 136 3.84 1.09 15.35
N ILE A 137 2.76 1.59 14.79
CA ILE A 137 1.67 2.23 15.56
C ILE A 137 0.60 1.21 15.92
N LYS A 138 0.29 0.28 14.99
CA LYS A 138 -0.75 -0.70 15.17
C LYS A 138 -0.52 -1.92 14.28
N VAL A 139 -0.94 -3.07 14.77
CA VAL A 139 -0.96 -4.33 14.01
C VAL A 139 -2.38 -4.87 14.02
N LEU A 140 -2.98 -5.02 12.85
CA LEU A 140 -4.34 -5.54 12.70
C LEU A 140 -4.34 -6.87 11.96
N GLU A 141 -5.23 -7.75 12.38
CA GLU A 141 -5.57 -9.01 11.69
C GLU A 141 -7.05 -8.95 11.31
N PRO A 142 -7.40 -8.28 10.18
CA PRO A 142 -8.80 -8.01 9.84
C PRO A 142 -9.58 -9.25 9.43
N PHE A 143 -8.87 -10.29 8.94
CA PHE A 143 -9.46 -11.55 8.47
C PHE A 143 -8.69 -12.75 9.02
N SER A 144 -9.23 -13.95 8.88
CA SER A 144 -8.63 -15.20 9.39
C SER A 144 -7.50 -15.77 8.51
N ASP A 145 -7.15 -15.11 7.42
CA ASP A 145 -6.15 -15.53 6.45
C ASP A 145 -4.69 -15.24 6.86
N ARG A 146 -4.49 -14.67 8.06
CA ARG A 146 -3.19 -14.29 8.63
C ARG A 146 -2.46 -13.13 7.93
N THR A 147 -3.02 -12.49 6.93
CA THR A 147 -2.48 -11.23 6.43
C THR A 147 -2.70 -10.14 7.47
N ARG A 148 -1.62 -9.56 7.98
CA ARG A 148 -1.69 -8.42 8.91
C ARG A 148 -1.64 -7.12 8.12
N ILE A 149 -2.31 -6.12 8.67
CA ILE A 149 -2.12 -4.74 8.24
C ILE A 149 -1.31 -4.04 9.32
N VAL A 150 -0.11 -3.63 8.98
CA VAL A 150 0.78 -2.92 9.90
C VAL A 150 0.70 -1.43 9.60
N HIS A 151 0.32 -0.65 10.61
CA HIS A 151 0.34 0.80 10.56
C HIS A 151 1.70 1.28 11.03
N VAL A 152 2.43 1.97 10.17
CA VAL A 152 3.80 2.46 10.44
C VAL A 152 3.86 3.96 10.23
N GLU A 153 4.31 4.68 11.25
CA GLU A 153 4.65 6.09 11.13
C GLU A 153 6.02 6.22 10.46
N VAL A 154 6.07 7.00 9.39
CA VAL A 154 7.25 7.15 8.54
C VAL A 154 7.47 8.61 8.14
N PRO A 155 8.67 9.00 7.68
CA PRO A 155 8.86 10.30 7.05
C PRO A 155 7.96 10.45 5.82
N ARG A 156 7.22 11.56 5.76
CA ARG A 156 6.27 11.86 4.70
C ARG A 156 6.91 11.87 3.31
N SER A 157 8.15 12.33 3.20
CA SER A 157 8.90 12.37 1.95
C SER A 157 9.19 11.00 1.33
N LEU A 158 9.08 9.90 2.10
CA LEU A 158 9.43 8.55 1.67
C LEU A 158 8.23 7.63 1.44
N VAL A 159 6.99 8.14 1.55
CA VAL A 159 5.78 7.30 1.42
C VAL A 159 5.64 6.59 0.08
N MET A 160 6.19 7.16 -0.99
CA MET A 160 6.17 6.53 -2.32
C MET A 160 7.37 5.60 -2.57
N GLU A 161 8.35 5.57 -1.67
CA GLU A 161 9.50 4.66 -1.75
C GLU A 161 9.30 3.42 -0.88
N ILE A 162 8.72 3.58 0.31
CA ILE A 162 8.50 2.48 1.26
C ILE A 162 7.42 1.53 0.73
N ARG A 163 7.71 0.22 0.73
CA ARG A 163 6.77 -0.84 0.28
C ARG A 163 6.64 -2.00 1.24
N ALA A 164 7.56 -2.15 2.17
CA ALA A 164 7.51 -3.19 3.20
C ALA A 164 8.21 -2.73 4.47
N ILE A 165 8.08 -3.52 5.52
CA ILE A 165 8.87 -3.38 6.74
C ILE A 165 9.59 -4.68 7.08
N ARG A 166 10.65 -4.57 7.86
CA ARG A 166 11.36 -5.70 8.47
C ARG A 166 11.56 -5.44 9.95
N VAL A 167 11.13 -6.41 10.76
CA VAL A 167 11.37 -6.38 12.21
C VAL A 167 12.88 -6.46 12.47
N VAL A 168 13.39 -5.53 13.26
CA VAL A 168 14.81 -5.50 13.68
C VAL A 168 14.94 -6.31 14.96
N LYS A 169 15.76 -7.36 14.95
CA LYS A 169 16.08 -8.16 16.13
C LYS A 169 17.24 -7.54 16.90
#